data_fe4395122967ebb2285afae2cff24b6f
#
_entry.id   fe4395122967ebb2285afae2cff24b6f
#
_cell.length_a   1.000
_cell.length_b   1.000
_cell.length_c   1.000
_cell.angle_alpha   90.00
_cell.angle_beta   90.00
_cell.angle_gamma   90.00
#
_symmetry.space_group_name_H-M   'P 1'
#
loop_
_entity.id
_entity.type
_entity.pdbx_description
1 polymer ?
#
loop_
_entity_poly.entity_id
_entity_poly.type
_entity_poly.pdbx_seq_one_letter_code
_entity_poly.pdbx_strand_id
1 'polypeptide(L)'
;MTLKNGSDIFEAIDVTWPAEKFLEIPKWKLRRSANGGKRVSAATAIGAPDISDIKLAENKMVQWHQDKLFMIKKNEFILDEALSASGYRVIDPTNIWSISSKNLSIQKTLPVKAFTIFPPLAIQRELWKANHIPPSRIEIMDRVKTHKTTIFGRINARPAASAFVAVSNKFAMVH
;
A
#
# COMPACT_ATOMS: atom_id res chain seq x y z
N MET A 1 -10.48 15.43 14.35
CA MET A 1 -10.43 15.89 12.96
C MET A 1 -10.84 14.70 12.13
N THR A 2 -12.08 14.68 11.67
CA THR A 2 -12.59 13.59 10.83
C THR A 2 -11.89 13.65 9.48
N LEU A 3 -11.35 12.53 9.01
CA LEU A 3 -10.78 12.42 7.67
C LEU A 3 -11.87 12.81 6.65
N LYS A 4 -11.83 14.04 6.17
CA LYS A 4 -12.90 14.59 5.33
C LYS A 4 -12.97 14.00 3.92
N ASN A 5 -11.90 13.33 3.44
CA ASN A 5 -11.90 12.70 2.12
C ASN A 5 -11.08 11.41 2.11
N GLY A 6 -11.71 10.29 1.82
CA GLY A 6 -11.03 9.02 1.57
C GLY A 6 -9.98 9.09 0.45
N SER A 7 -10.08 10.06 -0.47
CA SER A 7 -9.10 10.31 -1.54
C SER A 7 -7.69 10.57 -1.01
N ASP A 8 -7.55 11.32 0.08
CA ASP A 8 -6.25 11.66 0.66
C ASP A 8 -5.48 10.43 1.16
N ILE A 9 -6.21 9.40 1.64
CA ILE A 9 -5.59 8.15 2.12
C ILE A 9 -5.07 7.33 0.94
N PHE A 10 -5.82 7.24 -0.16
CA PHE A 10 -5.39 6.49 -1.35
C PHE A 10 -4.19 7.17 -2.03
N GLU A 11 -4.16 8.49 -2.05
CA GLU A 11 -2.98 9.24 -2.50
C GLU A 11 -1.78 8.98 -1.58
N ALA A 12 -1.99 9.01 -0.27
CA ALA A 12 -0.94 8.69 0.69
C ALA A 12 -0.40 7.27 0.52
N ILE A 13 -1.26 6.27 0.22
CA ILE A 13 -0.83 4.92 -0.10
C ILE A 13 0.08 4.92 -1.33
N ASP A 14 -0.30 5.60 -2.41
CA ASP A 14 0.49 5.65 -3.64
C ASP A 14 1.85 6.34 -3.45
N VAL A 15 1.93 7.34 -2.58
CA VAL A 15 3.18 8.05 -2.25
C VAL A 15 4.08 7.21 -1.35
N THR A 16 3.51 6.53 -0.35
CA THR A 16 4.27 5.80 0.68
C THR A 16 4.52 4.33 0.33
N TRP A 17 3.82 3.80 -0.69
CA TRP A 17 3.99 2.44 -1.21
C TRP A 17 3.77 2.43 -2.73
N PRO A 18 4.68 3.08 -3.51
CA PRO A 18 4.46 3.34 -4.92
C PRO A 18 4.60 2.11 -5.80
N ALA A 19 3.73 2.01 -6.80
CA ALA A 19 3.91 1.11 -7.92
C ALA A 19 5.19 1.45 -8.72
N GLU A 20 5.66 0.55 -9.57
CA GLU A 20 6.75 0.81 -10.50
C GLU A 20 6.37 1.95 -11.47
N LYS A 21 5.14 1.89 -11.97
CA LYS A 21 4.59 2.88 -12.90
C LYS A 21 3.11 3.11 -12.63
N PHE A 22 2.69 4.35 -12.73
CA PHE A 22 1.29 4.74 -12.78
C PHE A 22 0.90 5.09 -14.20
N LEU A 23 -0.34 4.76 -14.58
CA LEU A 23 -0.95 5.14 -15.83
C LEU A 23 -2.40 5.53 -15.58
N GLU A 24 -2.76 6.74 -15.93
CA GLU A 24 -4.15 7.18 -15.96
C GLU A 24 -4.72 6.98 -17.36
N ILE A 25 -5.84 6.31 -17.42
CA ILE A 25 -6.69 6.16 -18.60
C ILE A 25 -8.09 6.64 -18.23
N PRO A 26 -9.00 6.84 -19.17
CA PRO A 26 -10.36 7.25 -18.82
C PRO A 26 -10.95 6.39 -17.71
N LYS A 27 -11.42 7.05 -16.64
CA LYS A 27 -12.06 6.44 -15.44
C LYS A 27 -11.16 5.56 -14.56
N TRP A 28 -9.87 5.35 -14.87
CA TRP A 28 -9.00 4.46 -14.11
C TRP A 28 -7.60 5.02 -13.86
N LYS A 29 -7.11 4.80 -12.65
CA LYS A 29 -5.69 4.86 -12.31
C LYS A 29 -5.15 3.43 -12.18
N LEU A 30 -4.28 3.08 -13.09
CA LEU A 30 -3.64 1.76 -13.17
C LEU A 30 -2.27 1.79 -12.50
N ARG A 31 -1.87 0.64 -11.95
CA ARG A 31 -0.57 0.45 -11.30
C ARG A 31 0.15 -0.74 -11.93
N ARG A 32 1.38 -0.54 -12.38
CA ARG A 32 2.28 -1.63 -12.78
C ARG A 32 3.12 -2.06 -11.58
N SER A 33 3.00 -3.32 -11.19
CA SER A 33 3.49 -3.78 -9.89
C SER A 33 4.97 -4.16 -9.86
N ALA A 34 5.57 -4.60 -10.96
CA ALA A 34 6.90 -5.23 -10.97
C ALA A 34 7.03 -6.29 -9.84
N ASN A 35 6.05 -7.20 -9.74
CA ASN A 35 5.98 -8.26 -8.71
C ASN A 35 5.83 -7.75 -7.26
N GLY A 36 5.47 -6.48 -7.08
CA GLY A 36 5.28 -5.85 -5.76
C GLY A 36 3.99 -6.25 -5.02
N GLY A 37 3.16 -7.11 -5.63
CA GLY A 37 1.91 -7.64 -5.06
C GLY A 37 0.69 -6.75 -5.27
N LYS A 38 -0.45 -7.20 -4.75
CA LYS A 38 -1.79 -6.71 -5.11
C LYS A 38 -1.98 -5.19 -4.96
N ARG A 39 -1.51 -4.59 -3.88
CA ARG A 39 -1.67 -3.14 -3.61
C ARG A 39 -1.07 -2.25 -4.71
N VAL A 40 0.03 -2.67 -5.31
CA VAL A 40 0.74 -1.93 -6.36
C VAL A 40 0.43 -2.44 -7.77
N SER A 41 -0.59 -3.30 -7.93
CA SER A 41 -1.07 -3.80 -9.23
C SER A 41 -2.55 -3.51 -9.46
N ALA A 42 -3.33 -3.24 -8.41
CA ALA A 42 -4.76 -3.01 -8.55
C ALA A 42 -5.09 -1.66 -9.20
N ALA A 43 -6.08 -1.65 -10.08
CA ALA A 43 -6.67 -0.44 -10.61
C ALA A 43 -7.60 0.22 -9.59
N THR A 44 -7.65 1.55 -9.58
CA THR A 44 -8.58 2.34 -8.75
C THR A 44 -9.40 3.25 -9.65
N ALA A 45 -10.70 3.32 -9.42
CA ALA A 45 -11.58 4.20 -10.19
C ALA A 45 -11.28 5.69 -9.89
N ILE A 46 -11.23 6.51 -10.95
CA ILE A 46 -11.13 7.98 -10.88
C ILE A 46 -12.52 8.64 -11.04
N GLY A 47 -13.51 7.87 -11.45
CA GLY A 47 -14.87 8.33 -11.64
C GLY A 47 -15.86 7.19 -11.49
N ALA A 48 -16.91 7.18 -12.30
CA ALA A 48 -17.88 6.10 -12.38
C ALA A 48 -17.64 5.29 -13.66
N PRO A 49 -16.81 4.24 -13.62
CA PRO A 49 -16.55 3.39 -14.78
C PRO A 49 -17.76 2.49 -15.08
N ASP A 50 -17.98 2.24 -16.36
CA ASP A 50 -18.93 1.25 -16.86
C ASP A 50 -18.22 -0.07 -17.26
N ILE A 51 -18.98 -1.01 -17.83
CA ILE A 51 -18.46 -2.32 -18.26
C ILE A 51 -17.38 -2.17 -19.35
N SER A 52 -17.50 -1.20 -20.24
CA SER A 52 -16.52 -0.96 -21.30
C SER A 52 -15.20 -0.42 -20.72
N ASP A 53 -15.29 0.44 -19.72
CA ASP A 53 -14.14 0.95 -18.97
C ASP A 53 -13.42 -0.17 -18.19
N ILE A 54 -14.18 -1.11 -17.59
CA ILE A 54 -13.61 -2.28 -16.92
C ILE A 54 -12.77 -3.11 -17.90
N LYS A 55 -13.31 -3.42 -19.09
CA LYS A 55 -12.58 -4.15 -20.13
C LYS A 55 -11.33 -3.43 -20.60
N LEU A 56 -11.38 -2.09 -20.69
CA LEU A 56 -10.19 -1.30 -21.05
C LEU A 56 -9.07 -1.44 -20.01
N ALA A 57 -9.41 -1.38 -18.73
CA ALA A 57 -8.46 -1.59 -17.63
C ALA A 57 -7.90 -3.02 -17.64
N GLU A 58 -8.75 -4.04 -17.82
CA GLU A 58 -8.35 -5.45 -17.92
C GLU A 58 -7.34 -5.66 -19.04
N ASN A 59 -7.61 -5.15 -20.25
CA ASN A 59 -6.72 -5.29 -21.40
C ASN A 59 -5.34 -4.71 -21.09
N LYS A 60 -5.30 -3.59 -20.37
CA LYS A 60 -4.03 -2.97 -19.99
C LYS A 60 -3.26 -3.78 -18.97
N MET A 61 -3.93 -4.37 -17.98
CA MET A 61 -3.31 -5.26 -17.00
C MET A 61 -2.75 -6.51 -17.68
N VAL A 62 -3.50 -7.11 -18.63
CA VAL A 62 -3.04 -8.25 -19.43
C VAL A 62 -1.80 -7.89 -20.24
N GLN A 63 -1.75 -6.72 -20.89
CA GLN A 63 -0.55 -6.24 -21.60
C GLN A 63 0.68 -6.10 -20.70
N TRP A 64 0.47 -5.87 -19.39
CA TRP A 64 1.53 -5.81 -18.39
C TRP A 64 1.86 -7.16 -17.75
N HIS A 65 1.21 -8.23 -18.20
CA HIS A 65 1.36 -9.59 -17.65
C HIS A 65 1.08 -9.64 -16.14
N GLN A 66 0.05 -8.95 -15.68
CA GLN A 66 -0.37 -8.95 -14.28
C GLN A 66 -1.85 -9.30 -14.14
N ASP A 67 -2.20 -9.77 -12.95
CA ASP A 67 -3.58 -10.15 -12.62
C ASP A 67 -4.53 -8.95 -12.79
N LYS A 68 -5.77 -9.24 -13.17
CA LYS A 68 -6.86 -8.27 -13.24
C LYS A 68 -7.37 -8.02 -11.83
N LEU A 69 -6.92 -6.93 -11.23
CA LEU A 69 -7.23 -6.57 -9.85
C LEU A 69 -7.82 -5.16 -9.77
N PHE A 70 -8.88 -5.02 -9.00
CA PHE A 70 -9.53 -3.74 -8.75
C PHE A 70 -9.54 -3.45 -7.24
N MET A 71 -9.19 -2.24 -6.87
CA MET A 71 -9.27 -1.76 -5.49
C MET A 71 -10.55 -0.94 -5.33
N ILE A 72 -11.53 -1.50 -4.61
CA ILE A 72 -12.84 -0.91 -4.43
C ILE A 72 -12.92 -0.20 -3.08
N LYS A 73 -13.38 1.04 -3.08
CA LYS A 73 -13.64 1.79 -1.86
C LYS A 73 -15.04 1.47 -1.32
N LYS A 74 -15.21 1.62 -0.01
CA LYS A 74 -16.44 1.26 0.70
C LYS A 74 -17.74 1.86 0.09
N ASN A 75 -17.65 2.99 -0.60
CA ASN A 75 -18.80 3.71 -1.17
C ASN A 75 -18.98 3.51 -2.69
N GLU A 76 -18.20 2.63 -3.30
CA GLU A 76 -18.25 2.36 -4.75
C GLU A 76 -19.17 1.16 -5.07
N PHE A 77 -20.41 1.16 -4.54
CA PHE A 77 -21.35 0.04 -4.64
C PHE A 77 -21.69 -0.33 -6.08
N ILE A 78 -21.92 0.66 -6.96
CA ILE A 78 -22.28 0.41 -8.37
C ILE A 78 -21.10 -0.30 -9.08
N LEU A 79 -19.88 0.10 -8.80
CA LEU A 79 -18.70 -0.55 -9.37
C LEU A 79 -18.54 -1.96 -8.83
N ASP A 80 -18.76 -2.18 -7.54
CA ASP A 80 -18.68 -3.50 -6.91
C ASP A 80 -19.70 -4.46 -7.52
N GLU A 81 -20.95 -4.02 -7.73
CA GLU A 81 -21.99 -4.78 -8.43
C GLU A 81 -21.60 -5.11 -9.88
N ALA A 82 -21.07 -4.13 -10.63
CA ALA A 82 -20.64 -4.35 -12.02
C ALA A 82 -19.48 -5.35 -12.13
N LEU A 83 -18.53 -5.29 -11.22
CA LEU A 83 -17.42 -6.26 -11.13
C LEU A 83 -17.94 -7.64 -10.74
N SER A 84 -18.83 -7.74 -9.76
CA SER A 84 -19.46 -9.00 -9.34
C SER A 84 -20.22 -9.64 -10.50
N ALA A 85 -21.01 -8.88 -11.24
CA ALA A 85 -21.72 -9.35 -12.44
C ALA A 85 -20.76 -9.80 -13.55
N SER A 86 -19.55 -9.26 -13.58
CA SER A 86 -18.46 -9.66 -14.50
C SER A 86 -17.65 -10.85 -14.00
N GLY A 87 -18.06 -11.51 -12.90
CA GLY A 87 -17.42 -12.72 -12.35
C GLY A 87 -16.27 -12.43 -11.37
N TYR A 88 -16.06 -11.19 -10.95
CA TYR A 88 -15.10 -10.87 -9.91
C TYR A 88 -15.61 -11.28 -8.53
N ARG A 89 -14.67 -11.58 -7.65
CA ARG A 89 -14.95 -11.85 -6.23
C ARG A 89 -14.05 -11.01 -5.35
N VAL A 90 -14.54 -10.68 -4.16
CA VAL A 90 -13.76 -9.96 -3.16
C VAL A 90 -12.65 -10.86 -2.65
N ILE A 91 -11.42 -10.33 -2.68
CA ILE A 91 -10.23 -10.90 -2.06
C ILE A 91 -9.59 -9.83 -1.19
N ASP A 92 -8.96 -10.19 -0.10
CA ASP A 92 -8.23 -9.28 0.80
C ASP A 92 -9.05 -8.05 1.27
N PRO A 93 -10.22 -8.22 1.90
CA PRO A 93 -10.93 -7.11 2.52
C PRO A 93 -10.01 -6.47 3.57
N THR A 94 -9.77 -5.16 3.45
CA THR A 94 -8.77 -4.46 4.27
C THR A 94 -9.39 -3.27 4.99
N ASN A 95 -9.16 -3.17 6.29
CA ASN A 95 -9.48 -1.98 7.08
C ASN A 95 -8.24 -1.09 7.21
N ILE A 96 -8.41 0.19 6.88
CA ILE A 96 -7.38 1.19 7.10
C ILE A 96 -7.68 1.92 8.40
N TRP A 97 -6.78 1.78 9.38
CA TRP A 97 -6.89 2.46 10.66
C TRP A 97 -6.11 3.76 10.64
N SER A 98 -6.67 4.79 11.24
CA SER A 98 -6.01 6.08 11.37
C SER A 98 -6.21 6.66 12.76
N ILE A 99 -5.18 7.34 13.26
CA ILE A 99 -5.22 8.06 14.52
C ILE A 99 -4.54 9.42 14.37
N SER A 100 -5.04 10.44 15.05
CA SER A 100 -4.35 11.72 15.10
C SER A 100 -3.05 11.57 15.91
N SER A 101 -1.95 12.12 15.39
CA SER A 101 -0.67 12.12 16.11
C SER A 101 -0.76 12.78 17.51
N LYS A 102 -1.72 13.70 17.71
CA LYS A 102 -1.99 14.33 19.01
C LYS A 102 -2.53 13.34 20.04
N ASN A 103 -3.13 12.25 19.59
CA ASN A 103 -3.71 11.20 20.45
C ASN A 103 -2.73 10.04 20.67
N LEU A 104 -1.53 10.11 20.09
CA LEU A 104 -0.51 9.10 20.33
C LEU A 104 0.19 9.38 21.66
N SER A 105 0.19 8.38 22.55
CA SER A 105 1.03 8.41 23.73
C SER A 105 2.49 8.24 23.34
N ILE A 106 3.31 9.26 23.60
CA ILE A 106 4.74 9.21 23.34
C ILE A 106 5.42 8.59 24.57
N GLN A 107 5.59 7.29 24.55
CA GLN A 107 6.48 6.62 25.49
C GLN A 107 7.91 6.67 24.92
N LYS A 108 8.84 7.24 25.69
CA LYS A 108 10.27 7.15 25.35
C LYS A 108 10.72 5.69 25.43
N THR A 109 10.87 5.08 24.27
CA THR A 109 11.45 3.75 24.17
C THR A 109 12.98 3.84 24.28
N LEU A 110 13.59 2.96 25.05
CA LEU A 110 15.04 2.88 25.12
C LEU A 110 15.61 2.56 23.71
N PRO A 111 16.64 3.26 23.22
CA PRO A 111 17.23 3.03 21.90
C PRO A 111 17.66 1.57 21.66
N VAL A 112 18.01 0.85 22.72
CA VAL A 112 18.35 -0.58 22.67
C VAL A 112 17.12 -1.46 22.35
N LYS A 113 15.90 -1.01 22.68
CA LYS A 113 14.67 -1.77 22.45
C LYS A 113 14.06 -1.52 21.09
N ALA A 114 14.10 -0.29 20.62
CA ALA A 114 13.61 0.08 19.29
C ALA A 114 14.34 1.31 18.77
N PHE A 115 14.63 1.32 17.47
CA PHE A 115 15.24 2.46 16.80
C PHE A 115 14.82 2.48 15.32
N THR A 116 15.05 3.62 14.68
CA THR A 116 14.77 3.84 13.26
C THR A 116 16.08 3.83 12.47
N ILE A 117 16.04 3.24 11.28
CA ILE A 117 17.17 3.19 10.36
C ILE A 117 16.69 3.02 8.91
N PHE A 118 17.38 3.66 7.97
CA PHE A 118 17.23 3.41 6.55
C PHE A 118 18.57 3.59 5.85
N PRO A 119 18.97 2.69 4.94
CA PRO A 119 18.29 1.47 4.48
C PRO A 119 18.16 0.41 5.58
N PRO A 120 17.25 -0.59 5.38
CA PRO A 120 17.03 -1.64 6.37
C PRO A 120 18.29 -2.49 6.61
N LEU A 121 18.51 -2.85 7.85
CA LEU A 121 19.60 -3.74 8.24
C LEU A 121 19.44 -5.16 7.66
N ALA A 122 20.54 -5.90 7.54
CA ALA A 122 20.51 -7.29 7.10
C ALA A 122 19.53 -8.14 7.92
N ILE A 123 19.56 -7.99 9.25
CA ILE A 123 18.65 -8.72 10.15
C ILE A 123 17.16 -8.39 9.93
N GLN A 124 16.82 -7.17 9.52
CA GLN A 124 15.44 -6.81 9.16
C GLN A 124 15.03 -7.52 7.86
N ARG A 125 15.93 -7.59 6.88
CA ARG A 125 15.69 -8.32 5.62
C ARG A 125 15.53 -9.83 5.86
N GLU A 126 16.29 -10.40 6.78
CA GLU A 126 16.17 -11.79 7.22
C GLU A 126 14.83 -12.05 7.90
N LEU A 127 14.39 -11.17 8.82
CA LEU A 127 13.07 -11.24 9.44
C LEU A 127 11.94 -11.20 8.39
N TRP A 128 12.01 -10.31 7.42
CA TRP A 128 11.03 -10.21 6.35
C TRP A 128 11.04 -11.47 5.47
N LYS A 129 12.21 -11.96 5.09
CA LYS A 129 12.33 -13.21 4.32
C LYS A 129 11.74 -14.41 5.08
N ALA A 130 12.03 -14.54 6.37
CA ALA A 130 11.48 -15.59 7.23
C ALA A 130 9.95 -15.53 7.37
N ASN A 131 9.36 -14.34 7.19
CA ASN A 131 7.91 -14.10 7.18
C ASN A 131 7.32 -13.98 5.77
N HIS A 132 7.98 -14.56 4.76
CA HIS A 132 7.51 -14.62 3.38
C HIS A 132 7.29 -13.24 2.71
N ILE A 133 7.99 -12.22 3.17
CA ILE A 133 8.01 -10.90 2.53
C ILE A 133 9.14 -10.90 1.48
N PRO A 134 8.81 -10.87 0.18
CA PRO A 134 9.80 -11.02 -0.88
C PRO A 134 10.65 -9.75 -1.07
N PRO A 135 11.83 -9.86 -1.70
CA PRO A 135 12.72 -8.72 -2.00
C PRO A 135 12.03 -7.58 -2.78
N SER A 136 11.05 -7.91 -3.64
CA SER A 136 10.26 -6.91 -4.38
C SER A 136 9.56 -5.88 -3.48
N ARG A 137 9.30 -6.22 -2.20
CA ARG A 137 8.78 -5.25 -1.22
C ARG A 137 9.83 -4.22 -0.81
N ILE A 138 11.08 -4.64 -0.72
CA ILE A 138 12.20 -3.73 -0.42
C ILE A 138 12.40 -2.75 -1.58
N GLU A 139 12.27 -3.22 -2.81
CA GLU A 139 12.30 -2.36 -3.99
C GLU A 139 11.18 -1.29 -3.98
N ILE A 140 10.00 -1.61 -3.43
CA ILE A 140 8.94 -0.62 -3.23
C ILE A 140 9.39 0.42 -2.20
N MET A 141 9.96 0.00 -1.08
CA MET A 141 10.48 0.91 -0.05
C MET A 141 11.55 1.84 -0.64
N ASP A 142 12.44 1.31 -1.49
CA ASP A 142 13.49 2.10 -2.15
C ASP A 142 12.92 3.14 -3.11
N ARG A 143 11.83 2.83 -3.82
CA ARG A 143 11.14 3.76 -4.73
C ARG A 143 10.47 4.95 -4.04
N VAL A 144 10.15 4.88 -2.75
CA VAL A 144 9.56 6.00 -2.01
C VAL A 144 10.49 7.21 -2.04
N LYS A 145 10.01 8.36 -2.46
CA LYS A 145 10.79 9.60 -2.61
C LYS A 145 10.65 10.57 -1.45
N THR A 146 9.68 10.34 -0.58
CA THR A 146 9.43 11.17 0.61
C THR A 146 10.23 10.66 1.81
N HIS A 147 10.11 11.32 2.96
CA HIS A 147 10.71 10.85 4.20
C HIS A 147 10.26 9.44 4.52
N LYS A 148 11.22 8.56 4.74
CA LYS A 148 11.00 7.14 5.00
C LYS A 148 12.02 6.61 5.98
N THR A 149 11.63 5.59 6.72
CA THR A 149 12.53 4.85 7.61
C THR A 149 12.00 3.43 7.84
N THR A 150 12.84 2.55 8.36
CA THR A 150 12.36 1.32 8.98
C THR A 150 12.47 1.44 10.49
N ILE A 151 11.59 0.73 11.18
CA ILE A 151 11.62 0.58 12.63
C ILE A 151 12.10 -0.83 12.91
N PHE A 152 13.09 -0.96 13.76
CA PHE A 152 13.59 -2.25 14.24
C PHE A 152 13.31 -2.37 15.73
N GLY A 153 12.60 -3.41 16.12
CA GLY A 153 12.25 -3.70 17.51
C GLY A 153 12.95 -4.95 18.05
N ARG A 154 13.31 -4.93 19.33
CA ARG A 154 13.99 -6.02 20.04
C ARG A 154 13.28 -6.35 21.35
N ILE A 155 13.24 -7.65 21.67
CA ILE A 155 12.81 -8.16 22.98
C ILE A 155 13.91 -9.07 23.52
N ASN A 156 14.34 -8.84 24.74
CA ASN A 156 15.42 -9.61 25.39
C ASN A 156 16.68 -9.73 24.51
N ALA A 157 17.12 -8.60 23.96
CA ALA A 157 18.24 -8.47 23.05
C ALA A 157 18.11 -9.24 21.71
N ARG A 158 16.97 -9.85 21.41
CA ARG A 158 16.70 -10.57 20.15
C ARG A 158 15.85 -9.73 19.20
N PRO A 159 16.03 -9.85 17.89
CA PRO A 159 15.14 -9.27 16.90
C PRO A 159 13.71 -9.75 17.13
N ALA A 160 12.75 -8.81 17.14
CA ALA A 160 11.36 -9.14 17.44
C ALA A 160 10.36 -8.53 16.46
N ALA A 161 10.69 -7.38 15.87
CA ALA A 161 9.80 -6.70 14.94
C ALA A 161 10.58 -5.86 13.93
N SER A 162 9.99 -5.71 12.75
CA SER A 162 10.45 -4.75 11.75
C SER A 162 9.23 -4.18 11.01
N ALA A 163 9.22 -2.87 10.80
CA ALA A 163 8.18 -2.18 10.05
C ALA A 163 8.82 -1.14 9.13
N PHE A 164 8.13 -0.79 8.05
CA PHE A 164 8.49 0.34 7.20
C PHE A 164 7.51 1.49 7.43
N VAL A 165 8.02 2.70 7.49
CA VAL A 165 7.24 3.92 7.66
C VAL A 165 7.64 4.92 6.59
N ALA A 166 6.65 5.53 5.96
CA ALA A 166 6.87 6.64 5.04
C ALA A 166 5.84 7.74 5.25
N VAL A 167 6.20 8.97 4.88
CA VAL A 167 5.37 10.16 5.12
C VAL A 167 4.87 10.69 3.78
N SER A 168 3.59 10.98 3.71
CA SER A 168 2.96 11.71 2.61
C SER A 168 2.16 12.88 3.19
N ASN A 169 2.62 14.10 2.92
CA ASN A 169 1.94 15.32 3.39
C ASN A 169 1.53 15.25 4.88
N LYS A 170 0.26 14.91 5.13
CA LYS A 170 -0.35 14.89 6.46
C LYS A 170 -0.28 13.51 7.14
N PHE A 171 0.15 12.47 6.43
CA PHE A 171 0.09 11.09 6.91
C PHE A 171 1.48 10.50 7.08
N ALA A 172 1.70 9.84 8.20
CA ALA A 172 2.74 8.82 8.34
C ALA A 172 2.06 7.46 8.23
N MET A 173 2.45 6.66 7.24
CA MET A 173 1.89 5.34 7.00
C MET A 173 2.88 4.26 7.42
N VAL A 174 2.36 3.29 8.16
CA VAL A 174 3.10 2.09 8.57
C VAL A 174 2.71 0.94 7.64
N HIS A 175 3.70 0.27 7.12
CA HIS A 175 3.57 -0.86 6.20
C HIS A 175 4.23 -2.13 6.74
#